data_8afa66d3562e3f749f9a89c2fd75c97a
#
_entry.id   8afa66d3562e3f749f9a89c2fd75c97a
#
_cell.length_a   1.000
_cell.length_b   1.000
_cell.length_c   1.000
_cell.angle_alpha   90.00
_cell.angle_beta   90.00
_cell.angle_gamma   90.00
#
_symmetry.space_group_name_H-M   'P 1'
#
loop_
_entity.id
_entity.type
_entity.pdbx_description
1 polymer ?
#
loop_
_entity_poly.entity_id
_entity_poly.type
_entity_poly.pdbx_seq_one_letter_code
_entity_poly.pdbx_strand_id
1 'polypeptide(L)'
;FMEYGNGIVGDMCVHMLDAVRWMLDLGWPKKVSSTGGIYVQKDSIANISDTQTAIFEFDELNCVWQHRSWGNPTDPDYPWAFFIYGEKGTLKGSVHQYEFIPNGDGKTIKKEVVYEREKYPEDLKEKDIELHTAPATRGHMLDLLDSIENDRLPVADVQQGHISTASCIMANLAMKLERPLAYNPQEKVIINDAEASSLLKNTYRGPWKHPFESI
;
A
#
# COMPACT_ATOMS: atom_id res chain seq x y z
N PHE A 1 -4.35 -15.58 -6.36
CA PHE A 1 -3.30 -16.42 -6.96
C PHE A 1 -2.11 -15.55 -7.33
N MET A 2 -0.89 -15.98 -6.98
CA MET A 2 0.36 -15.22 -7.24
C MET A 2 0.62 -15.00 -8.73
N GLU A 3 0.11 -15.85 -9.59
CA GLU A 3 0.23 -15.75 -11.05
C GLU A 3 -0.58 -14.57 -11.63
N TYR A 4 -1.59 -14.11 -10.92
CA TYR A 4 -2.53 -13.09 -11.39
C TYR A 4 -2.52 -11.82 -10.53
N GLY A 5 -1.87 -11.85 -9.38
CA GLY A 5 -1.82 -10.74 -8.45
C GLY A 5 -0.63 -10.81 -7.52
N ASN A 6 -0.54 -9.88 -6.58
CA ASN A 6 0.58 -9.76 -5.66
C ASN A 6 0.19 -10.09 -4.20
N GLY A 7 -0.90 -10.86 -4.02
CA GLY A 7 -1.39 -11.22 -2.70
C GLY A 7 -1.84 -10.02 -1.87
N ILE A 8 -2.03 -10.24 -0.57
CA ILE A 8 -2.55 -9.22 0.34
C ILE A 8 -1.59 -8.03 0.50
N VAL A 9 -0.29 -8.24 0.44
CA VAL A 9 0.66 -7.13 0.49
C VAL A 9 0.54 -6.22 -0.73
N GLY A 10 0.29 -6.76 -1.91
CA GLY A 10 0.09 -5.97 -3.13
C GLY A 10 -1.29 -5.31 -3.22
N ASP A 11 -2.29 -5.86 -2.53
CA ASP A 11 -3.66 -5.36 -2.50
C ASP A 11 -3.90 -4.38 -1.34
N MET A 12 -3.63 -4.78 -0.12
CA MET A 12 -3.99 -4.03 1.09
C MET A 12 -2.83 -3.18 1.63
N CYS A 13 -1.60 -3.69 1.60
CA CYS A 13 -0.44 -2.93 2.09
C CYS A 13 -0.17 -1.70 1.24
N VAL A 14 -0.34 -1.80 -0.07
CA VAL A 14 -0.05 -0.69 -0.99
C VAL A 14 -0.78 0.59 -0.59
N HIS A 15 -2.04 0.52 -0.16
CA HIS A 15 -2.81 1.69 0.28
C HIS A 15 -2.25 2.31 1.56
N MET A 16 -1.90 1.46 2.55
CA MET A 16 -1.38 1.96 3.83
C MET A 16 0.05 2.47 3.71
N LEU A 17 0.90 1.77 2.96
CA LEU A 17 2.27 2.20 2.70
C LEU A 17 2.30 3.50 1.90
N ASP A 18 1.42 3.64 0.89
CA ASP A 18 1.29 4.85 0.09
C ASP A 18 0.89 6.04 0.96
N ALA A 19 -0.14 5.88 1.80
CA ALA A 19 -0.57 6.91 2.74
C ALA A 19 0.54 7.34 3.71
N VAL A 20 1.29 6.38 4.27
CA VAL A 20 2.42 6.66 5.16
C VAL A 20 3.54 7.38 4.42
N ARG A 21 3.89 6.91 3.21
CA ARG A 21 4.90 7.56 2.37
C ARG A 21 4.51 9.00 2.02
N TRP A 22 3.27 9.21 1.63
CA TRP A 22 2.74 10.54 1.33
C TRP A 22 2.80 11.48 2.53
N MET A 23 2.36 11.03 3.71
CA MET A 23 2.36 11.86 4.92
C MET A 23 3.76 12.21 5.45
N LEU A 24 4.73 11.33 5.24
CA LEU A 24 6.09 11.48 5.76
C LEU A 24 7.12 11.82 4.67
N ASP A 25 6.67 12.08 3.44
CA ASP A 25 7.51 12.39 2.27
C ASP A 25 8.62 11.35 2.02
N LEU A 26 8.27 10.06 2.10
CA LEU A 26 9.22 8.97 1.95
C LEU A 26 9.36 8.54 0.47
N GLY A 27 10.60 8.42 0.02
CA GLY A 27 10.95 7.85 -1.28
C GLY A 27 10.96 6.32 -1.30
N TRP A 28 11.94 5.74 -1.99
CA TRP A 28 12.18 4.31 -2.00
C TRP A 28 12.70 3.82 -0.64
N PRO A 29 12.26 2.65 -0.16
CA PRO A 29 12.94 2.00 0.96
C PRO A 29 14.34 1.58 0.55
N LYS A 30 15.32 1.75 1.43
CA LYS A 30 16.70 1.26 1.22
C LYS A 30 16.77 -0.24 1.11
N LYS A 31 15.95 -0.93 1.89
CA LYS A 31 15.93 -2.38 1.98
C LYS A 31 14.53 -2.85 2.36
N VAL A 32 14.15 -3.99 1.82
CA VAL A 32 12.88 -4.68 2.13
C VAL A 32 13.20 -6.10 2.56
N SER A 33 12.69 -6.50 3.71
CA SER A 33 12.74 -7.87 4.19
C SER A 33 11.33 -8.38 4.50
N SER A 34 11.10 -9.67 4.34
CA SER A 34 9.77 -10.23 4.56
C SER A 34 9.84 -11.72 4.92
N THR A 35 8.86 -12.13 5.72
CA THR A 35 8.63 -13.54 6.08
C THR A 35 7.14 -13.82 6.12
N GLY A 36 6.73 -15.05 5.86
CA GLY A 36 5.34 -15.46 5.86
C GLY A 36 5.11 -16.77 5.13
N GLY A 37 3.84 -17.08 4.88
CA GLY A 37 3.45 -18.30 4.21
C GLY A 37 1.97 -18.60 4.36
N ILE A 38 1.57 -19.81 3.96
CA ILE A 38 0.23 -20.37 4.19
C ILE A 38 0.31 -21.22 5.46
N TYR A 39 -0.09 -20.65 6.59
CA TYR A 39 0.02 -21.31 7.89
C TYR A 39 -1.29 -21.93 8.38
N VAL A 40 -2.41 -21.29 8.03
CA VAL A 40 -3.75 -21.65 8.51
C VAL A 40 -4.64 -22.16 7.38
N GLN A 41 -4.72 -21.46 6.27
CA GLN A 41 -5.62 -21.78 5.15
C GLN A 41 -5.04 -22.86 4.22
N LYS A 42 -4.58 -23.97 4.76
CA LYS A 42 -3.84 -25.02 4.02
C LYS A 42 -4.70 -25.79 3.02
N ASP A 43 -6.02 -25.80 3.21
CA ASP A 43 -6.96 -26.48 2.33
C ASP A 43 -7.50 -25.57 1.21
N SER A 44 -7.04 -24.30 1.17
CA SER A 44 -7.40 -23.36 0.12
C SER A 44 -6.69 -23.69 -1.19
N ILE A 45 -7.37 -23.46 -2.31
CA ILE A 45 -6.75 -23.51 -3.64
C ILE A 45 -5.89 -22.27 -3.93
N ALA A 46 -5.99 -21.23 -3.09
CA ALA A 46 -5.16 -20.02 -3.19
C ALA A 46 -3.70 -20.33 -2.81
N ASN A 47 -2.76 -19.78 -3.57
CA ASN A 47 -1.32 -19.94 -3.35
C ASN A 47 -0.62 -18.67 -2.85
N ILE A 48 -1.41 -17.72 -2.33
CA ILE A 48 -0.91 -16.52 -1.67
C ILE A 48 -0.80 -16.74 -0.16
N SER A 49 0.13 -16.03 0.47
CA SER A 49 0.33 -16.10 1.93
C SER A 49 -0.93 -15.64 2.67
N ASP A 50 -1.37 -16.44 3.65
CA ASP A 50 -2.40 -16.03 4.61
C ASP A 50 -1.82 -15.24 5.79
N THR A 51 -0.50 -15.26 5.92
CA THR A 51 0.25 -14.58 6.98
C THR A 51 1.55 -14.03 6.39
N GLN A 52 1.83 -12.74 6.59
CA GLN A 52 3.07 -12.13 6.15
C GLN A 52 3.44 -10.95 7.04
N THR A 53 4.73 -10.81 7.34
CA THR A 53 5.33 -9.62 7.94
C THR A 53 6.41 -9.11 7.02
N ALA A 54 6.37 -7.83 6.68
CA ALA A 54 7.40 -7.15 5.89
C ALA A 54 7.94 -5.93 6.63
N ILE A 55 9.21 -5.63 6.42
CA ILE A 55 9.89 -4.45 6.94
C ILE A 55 10.42 -3.66 5.76
N PHE A 56 9.99 -2.42 5.64
CA PHE A 56 10.49 -1.43 4.69
C PHE A 56 11.41 -0.48 5.46
N GLU A 57 12.71 -0.60 5.23
CA GLU A 57 13.72 0.21 5.91
C GLU A 57 13.96 1.51 5.13
N PHE A 58 13.70 2.65 5.75
CA PHE A 58 14.02 3.99 5.25
C PHE A 58 15.21 4.57 6.03
N ASP A 59 15.65 5.79 5.67
CA ASP A 59 16.81 6.41 6.31
C ASP A 59 16.60 6.63 7.81
N GLU A 60 15.43 7.11 8.21
CA GLU A 60 15.17 7.57 9.58
C GLU A 60 14.11 6.73 10.31
N LEU A 61 13.47 5.79 9.60
CA LEU A 61 12.42 4.97 10.20
C LEU A 61 12.26 3.62 9.47
N ASN A 62 11.56 2.72 10.13
CA ASN A 62 11.10 1.47 9.53
C ASN A 62 9.57 1.45 9.50
N CYS A 63 9.00 1.10 8.33
CA CYS A 63 7.61 0.71 8.25
C CYS A 63 7.50 -0.80 8.37
N VAL A 64 6.66 -1.28 9.30
CA VAL A 64 6.38 -2.70 9.46
C VAL A 64 4.96 -2.97 8.98
N TRP A 65 4.83 -3.77 7.95
CA TRP A 65 3.57 -4.34 7.52
C TRP A 65 3.35 -5.70 8.15
N GLN A 66 2.14 -5.94 8.61
CA GLN A 66 1.74 -7.24 9.09
C GLN A 66 0.31 -7.55 8.66
N HIS A 67 0.10 -8.70 8.04
CA HIS A 67 -1.25 -9.19 7.79
C HIS A 67 -1.41 -10.65 8.18
N ARG A 68 -2.65 -11.01 8.44
CA ARG A 68 -3.15 -12.37 8.53
C ARG A 68 -4.62 -12.38 8.10
N SER A 69 -5.04 -13.37 7.35
CA SER A 69 -6.43 -13.54 6.92
C SER A 69 -7.25 -14.41 7.87
N TRP A 70 -6.83 -14.47 9.13
CA TRP A 70 -7.45 -15.25 10.21
C TRP A 70 -7.34 -14.51 11.55
N GLY A 71 -8.23 -14.87 12.49
CA GLY A 71 -8.31 -14.22 13.79
C GLY A 71 -8.94 -12.83 13.73
N ASN A 72 -9.11 -12.23 14.88
CA ASN A 72 -9.69 -10.88 15.01
C ASN A 72 -8.59 -9.82 15.06
N PRO A 73 -8.86 -8.58 14.60
CA PRO A 73 -7.94 -7.46 14.74
C PRO A 73 -7.75 -7.10 16.21
N THR A 74 -6.58 -6.61 16.56
CA THR A 74 -6.27 -6.13 17.92
C THR A 74 -7.07 -4.88 18.29
N ASP A 75 -7.29 -3.99 17.29
CA ASP A 75 -8.13 -2.81 17.40
C ASP A 75 -9.30 -2.97 16.41
N PRO A 76 -10.53 -3.27 16.88
CA PRO A 76 -11.70 -3.46 16.02
C PRO A 76 -12.10 -2.22 15.23
N ASP A 77 -11.79 -1.02 15.73
CA ASP A 77 -12.08 0.24 15.02
C ASP A 77 -11.07 0.51 13.90
N TYR A 78 -9.93 -0.19 13.94
CA TYR A 78 -8.84 -0.05 12.98
C TYR A 78 -8.37 -1.42 12.45
N PRO A 79 -9.25 -2.22 11.84
CA PRO A 79 -8.90 -3.57 11.38
C PRO A 79 -7.93 -3.57 10.20
N TRP A 80 -7.90 -2.48 9.44
CA TRP A 80 -6.99 -2.21 8.34
C TRP A 80 -6.56 -0.74 8.42
N ALA A 81 -5.34 -0.52 8.88
CA ALA A 81 -4.89 0.80 9.28
C ALA A 81 -3.36 0.91 9.29
N PHE A 82 -2.89 2.13 9.45
CA PHE A 82 -1.51 2.44 9.83
C PHE A 82 -1.46 3.13 11.20
N PHE A 83 -0.30 2.97 11.87
CA PHE A 83 0.01 3.62 13.13
C PHE A 83 1.38 4.30 12.99
N ILE A 84 1.43 5.62 13.22
CA ILE A 84 2.67 6.40 13.20
C ILE A 84 2.96 6.83 14.64
N TYR A 85 4.08 6.36 15.16
CA TYR A 85 4.55 6.70 16.50
C TYR A 85 5.56 7.86 16.40
N GLY A 86 5.22 9.00 16.93
CA GLY A 86 6.05 10.20 16.90
C GLY A 86 6.27 10.81 18.28
N GLU A 87 7.18 11.76 18.36
CA GLU A 87 7.52 12.46 19.60
C GLU A 87 6.33 13.20 20.23
N LYS A 88 5.40 13.68 19.41
CA LYS A 88 4.22 14.44 19.87
C LYS A 88 3.02 13.57 20.18
N GLY A 89 3.01 12.32 19.74
CA GLY A 89 1.88 11.42 19.94
C GLY A 89 1.85 10.29 18.90
N THR A 90 0.77 9.53 18.93
CA THR A 90 0.50 8.44 18.00
C THR A 90 -0.63 8.83 17.06
N LEU A 91 -0.41 8.70 15.76
CA LEU A 91 -1.45 8.81 14.75
C LEU A 91 -1.90 7.42 14.34
N LYS A 92 -3.20 7.13 14.48
CA LYS A 92 -3.87 5.98 13.87
C LYS A 92 -4.65 6.47 12.66
N GLY A 93 -4.57 5.79 11.55
CA GLY A 93 -5.31 6.16 10.35
C GLY A 93 -5.79 4.95 9.56
N SER A 94 -6.96 5.08 8.98
CA SER A 94 -7.56 4.15 8.03
C SER A 94 -8.08 4.92 6.82
N VAL A 95 -8.75 4.23 5.90
CA VAL A 95 -9.37 4.88 4.73
C VAL A 95 -10.60 5.74 5.08
N HIS A 96 -11.13 5.64 6.31
CA HIS A 96 -12.37 6.31 6.72
C HIS A 96 -12.20 7.30 7.83
N GLN A 97 -11.15 7.16 8.65
CA GLN A 97 -10.97 7.94 9.86
C GLN A 97 -9.51 8.01 10.27
N TYR A 98 -9.20 9.02 11.07
CA TYR A 98 -7.95 9.05 11.80
C TYR A 98 -8.17 9.50 13.24
N GLU A 99 -7.24 9.11 14.09
CA GLU A 99 -7.17 9.49 15.49
C GLU A 99 -5.74 9.85 15.85
N PHE A 100 -5.53 11.07 16.33
CA PHE A 100 -4.25 11.50 16.89
C PHE A 100 -4.35 11.52 18.41
N ILE A 101 -3.53 10.73 19.07
CA ILE A 101 -3.43 10.59 20.52
C ILE A 101 -2.13 11.30 20.94
N PRO A 102 -2.22 12.53 21.52
CA PRO A 102 -1.01 13.26 21.92
C PRO A 102 -0.33 12.60 23.12
N ASN A 103 0.99 12.75 23.21
CA ASN A 103 1.72 12.42 24.42
C ASN A 103 1.40 13.46 25.52
N GLY A 104 1.18 13.01 26.78
CA GLY A 104 0.84 13.89 27.90
C GLY A 104 -0.64 14.28 27.96
N ASP A 105 -0.94 15.45 28.48
CA ASP A 105 -2.32 15.88 28.84
C ASP A 105 -3.16 16.45 27.69
N GLY A 106 -2.70 16.28 26.44
CA GLY A 106 -3.42 16.75 25.27
C GLY A 106 -4.72 15.97 25.02
N LYS A 107 -5.69 16.63 24.38
CA LYS A 107 -6.92 15.97 23.97
C LYS A 107 -6.70 15.18 22.67
N THR A 108 -7.21 13.96 22.64
CA THR A 108 -7.28 13.16 21.41
C THR A 108 -8.11 13.89 20.35
N ILE A 109 -7.60 13.89 19.11
CA ILE A 109 -8.27 14.45 17.94
C ILE A 109 -8.72 13.28 17.08
N LYS A 110 -10.03 13.14 16.88
CA LYS A 110 -10.61 12.13 15.97
C LYS A 110 -11.37 12.85 14.86
N LYS A 111 -11.18 12.37 13.61
CA LYS A 111 -11.97 12.80 12.45
C LYS A 111 -12.33 11.60 11.60
N GLU A 112 -13.51 11.68 11.03
CA GLU A 112 -14.08 10.68 10.14
C GLU A 112 -14.37 11.31 8.78
N VAL A 113 -14.60 10.48 7.78
CA VAL A 113 -15.03 10.92 6.45
C VAL A 113 -16.32 11.75 6.54
N VAL A 114 -16.33 12.87 5.84
CA VAL A 114 -17.52 13.73 5.73
C VAL A 114 -18.33 13.31 4.51
N TYR A 115 -19.54 12.83 4.77
CA TYR A 115 -20.49 12.45 3.72
C TYR A 115 -21.19 13.69 3.16
N GLU A 116 -21.11 13.88 1.86
CA GLU A 116 -21.70 15.01 1.14
C GLU A 116 -23.17 14.74 0.70
N ARG A 117 -24.01 14.20 1.59
CA ARG A 117 -25.34 13.66 1.26
C ARG A 117 -26.30 14.71 0.71
N GLU A 118 -26.19 15.97 1.12
CA GLU A 118 -27.02 17.06 0.63
C GLU A 118 -26.62 17.48 -0.79
N LYS A 119 -25.33 17.43 -1.08
CA LYS A 119 -24.77 17.79 -2.39
C LYS A 119 -24.91 16.67 -3.42
N TYR A 120 -24.82 15.43 -2.98
CA TYR A 120 -24.90 14.23 -3.82
C TYR A 120 -25.94 13.24 -3.24
N PRO A 121 -27.25 13.55 -3.33
CA PRO A 121 -28.29 12.68 -2.78
C PRO A 121 -28.42 11.35 -3.54
N GLU A 122 -27.89 11.26 -4.75
CA GLU A 122 -27.79 10.04 -5.55
C GLU A 122 -26.92 8.95 -4.90
N ASP A 123 -25.92 9.33 -4.10
CA ASP A 123 -25.08 8.36 -3.37
C ASP A 123 -25.91 7.41 -2.48
N LEU A 124 -27.08 7.84 -2.03
CA LEU A 124 -27.98 7.03 -1.20
C LEU A 124 -28.89 6.11 -2.02
N LYS A 125 -28.94 6.30 -3.33
CA LYS A 125 -29.82 5.57 -4.26
C LYS A 125 -29.08 4.56 -5.11
N GLU A 126 -27.79 4.78 -5.31
CA GLU A 126 -26.94 3.87 -6.06
C GLU A 126 -26.79 2.55 -5.31
N LYS A 127 -27.20 1.48 -5.95
CA LYS A 127 -27.03 0.13 -5.41
C LYS A 127 -25.55 -0.22 -5.46
N ASP A 128 -25.06 -0.83 -4.39
CA ASP A 128 -23.69 -1.33 -4.28
C ASP A 128 -22.59 -0.23 -4.21
N ILE A 129 -22.96 1.06 -4.05
CA ILE A 129 -21.99 2.11 -3.80
C ILE A 129 -21.42 2.01 -2.37
N GLU A 130 -20.13 2.06 -2.26
CA GLU A 130 -19.45 2.17 -0.97
C GLU A 130 -19.47 3.63 -0.51
N LEU A 131 -20.48 4.01 0.25
CA LEU A 131 -20.74 5.40 0.65
C LEU A 131 -19.52 6.10 1.28
N HIS A 132 -18.71 5.37 2.02
CA HIS A 132 -17.52 5.92 2.67
C HIS A 132 -16.37 6.21 1.71
N THR A 133 -16.36 5.62 0.52
CA THR A 133 -15.35 5.88 -0.51
C THR A 133 -15.79 6.95 -1.50
N ALA A 134 -17.09 7.22 -1.63
CA ALA A 134 -17.61 8.15 -2.62
C ALA A 134 -17.01 9.58 -2.52
N PRO A 135 -16.88 10.21 -1.34
CA PRO A 135 -16.24 11.54 -1.24
C PRO A 135 -14.75 11.51 -1.62
N ALA A 136 -14.03 10.45 -1.25
CA ALA A 136 -12.61 10.29 -1.58
C ALA A 136 -12.41 10.09 -3.08
N THR A 137 -13.23 9.26 -3.72
CA THR A 137 -13.21 9.04 -5.17
C THR A 137 -13.48 10.33 -5.93
N ARG A 138 -14.49 11.11 -5.51
CA ARG A 138 -14.78 12.43 -6.12
C ARG A 138 -13.60 13.40 -5.96
N GLY A 139 -13.05 13.51 -4.74
CA GLY A 139 -11.89 14.35 -4.48
C GLY A 139 -10.69 13.98 -5.37
N HIS A 140 -10.45 12.70 -5.53
CA HIS A 140 -9.38 12.17 -6.36
C HIS A 140 -9.58 12.47 -7.85
N MET A 141 -10.80 12.30 -8.37
CA MET A 141 -11.13 12.65 -9.75
C MET A 141 -11.06 14.15 -10.01
N LEU A 142 -11.47 14.98 -9.05
CA LEU A 142 -11.35 16.45 -9.16
C LEU A 142 -9.89 16.89 -9.17
N ASP A 143 -9.01 16.26 -8.37
CA ASP A 143 -7.58 16.52 -8.40
C ASP A 143 -6.96 16.17 -9.76
N LEU A 144 -7.38 15.06 -10.37
CA LEU A 144 -6.93 14.68 -11.72
C LEU A 144 -7.36 15.74 -12.76
N LEU A 145 -8.63 16.16 -12.74
CA LEU A 145 -9.14 17.16 -13.68
C LEU A 145 -8.44 18.52 -13.52
N ASP A 146 -8.25 18.96 -12.29
CA ASP A 146 -7.52 20.19 -11.98
C ASP A 146 -6.03 20.08 -12.39
N SER A 147 -5.44 18.90 -12.24
CA SER A 147 -4.06 18.65 -12.68
C SER A 147 -3.91 18.76 -14.20
N ILE A 148 -4.90 18.28 -14.95
CA ILE A 148 -4.92 18.41 -16.41
C ILE A 148 -5.11 19.87 -16.81
N GLU A 149 -6.04 20.59 -16.17
CA GLU A 149 -6.34 22.00 -16.49
C GLU A 149 -5.15 22.92 -16.20
N ASN A 150 -4.40 22.66 -15.14
CA ASN A 150 -3.32 23.53 -14.65
C ASN A 150 -1.91 22.98 -14.97
N ASP A 151 -1.80 21.94 -15.80
CA ASP A 151 -0.53 21.31 -16.21
C ASP A 151 0.39 20.99 -15.00
N ARG A 152 -0.20 20.39 -13.97
CA ARG A 152 0.51 19.96 -12.76
C ARG A 152 0.40 18.44 -12.54
N LEU A 153 1.26 17.89 -11.71
CA LEU A 153 1.12 16.51 -11.28
C LEU A 153 -0.07 16.35 -10.30
N PRO A 154 -0.87 15.29 -10.42
CA PRO A 154 -1.86 14.94 -9.41
C PRO A 154 -1.20 14.49 -8.10
N VAL A 155 -1.92 14.55 -7.00
CA VAL A 155 -1.43 14.12 -5.68
C VAL A 155 -0.94 12.67 -5.71
N ALA A 156 -1.66 11.81 -6.44
CA ALA A 156 -1.27 10.41 -6.66
C ALA A 156 -0.73 10.24 -8.09
N ASP A 157 0.44 10.82 -8.36
CA ASP A 157 1.11 10.63 -9.65
C ASP A 157 1.63 9.20 -9.84
N VAL A 158 1.88 8.85 -11.10
CA VAL A 158 2.31 7.49 -11.47
C VAL A 158 3.64 7.09 -10.85
N GLN A 159 4.54 8.05 -10.58
CA GLN A 159 5.83 7.78 -9.95
C GLN A 159 5.65 7.35 -8.50
N GLN A 160 4.79 8.04 -7.75
CA GLN A 160 4.48 7.69 -6.37
C GLN A 160 3.77 6.34 -6.28
N GLY A 161 2.79 6.09 -7.13
CA GLY A 161 2.12 4.79 -7.23
C GLY A 161 3.09 3.66 -7.59
N HIS A 162 4.05 3.92 -8.49
CA HIS A 162 5.09 2.96 -8.84
C HIS A 162 5.98 2.61 -7.63
N ILE A 163 6.44 3.60 -6.86
CA ILE A 163 7.28 3.36 -5.68
C ILE A 163 6.54 2.51 -4.64
N SER A 164 5.30 2.85 -4.33
CA SER A 164 4.49 2.10 -3.35
C SER A 164 4.24 0.66 -3.80
N THR A 165 3.82 0.48 -5.05
CA THR A 165 3.54 -0.86 -5.62
C THR A 165 4.78 -1.73 -5.71
N ALA A 166 5.88 -1.19 -6.25
CA ALA A 166 7.13 -1.93 -6.39
C ALA A 166 7.73 -2.32 -5.03
N SER A 167 7.59 -1.46 -4.02
CA SER A 167 8.00 -1.78 -2.63
C SER A 167 7.22 -2.98 -2.09
N CYS A 168 5.91 -3.05 -2.32
CA CYS A 168 5.08 -4.20 -1.93
C CYS A 168 5.46 -5.48 -2.70
N ILE A 169 5.76 -5.36 -4.00
CA ILE A 169 6.24 -6.50 -4.80
C ILE A 169 7.58 -7.01 -4.27
N MET A 170 8.50 -6.11 -3.90
CA MET A 170 9.76 -6.50 -3.28
C MET A 170 9.57 -7.26 -1.97
N ALA A 171 8.53 -6.97 -1.18
CA ALA A 171 8.23 -7.75 0.01
C ALA A 171 7.85 -9.20 -0.33
N ASN A 172 7.08 -9.43 -1.39
CA ASN A 172 6.80 -10.79 -1.87
C ASN A 172 8.06 -11.51 -2.37
N LEU A 173 8.91 -10.80 -3.12
CA LEU A 173 10.17 -11.37 -3.60
C LEU A 173 11.14 -11.68 -2.45
N ALA A 174 11.25 -10.80 -1.46
CA ALA A 174 12.08 -11.02 -0.28
C ALA A 174 11.61 -12.24 0.53
N MET A 175 10.29 -12.43 0.68
CA MET A 175 9.72 -13.62 1.31
C MET A 175 10.00 -14.88 0.50
N LYS A 176 9.80 -14.85 -0.83
CA LYS A 176 10.03 -15.98 -1.74
C LYS A 176 11.50 -16.42 -1.77
N LEU A 177 12.41 -15.45 -1.73
CA LEU A 177 13.85 -15.67 -1.81
C LEU A 177 14.50 -15.84 -0.42
N GLU A 178 13.74 -15.71 0.64
CA GLU A 178 14.16 -15.82 2.05
C GLU A 178 15.37 -14.93 2.39
N ARG A 179 15.43 -13.74 1.78
CA ARG A 179 16.50 -12.76 2.02
C ARG A 179 16.06 -11.33 1.79
N PRO A 180 16.70 -10.34 2.46
CA PRO A 180 16.44 -8.92 2.25
C PRO A 180 16.85 -8.50 0.83
N LEU A 181 16.09 -7.54 0.26
CA LEU A 181 16.34 -6.98 -1.05
C LEU A 181 16.56 -5.47 -0.97
N ALA A 182 17.57 -4.96 -1.69
CA ALA A 182 17.84 -3.54 -1.84
C ALA A 182 17.73 -3.18 -3.33
N TYR A 183 16.87 -2.20 -3.66
CA TYR A 183 16.60 -1.81 -5.04
C TYR A 183 17.36 -0.56 -5.44
N ASN A 184 17.94 -0.57 -6.63
CA ASN A 184 18.51 0.61 -7.28
C ASN A 184 17.51 1.15 -8.30
N PRO A 185 16.83 2.28 -8.03
CA PRO A 185 15.81 2.82 -8.93
C PRO A 185 16.38 3.40 -10.24
N GLN A 186 17.65 3.81 -10.28
CA GLN A 186 18.31 4.33 -11.45
C GLN A 186 18.63 3.21 -12.45
N GLU A 187 19.19 2.12 -11.95
CA GLU A 187 19.55 0.96 -12.76
C GLU A 187 18.40 -0.04 -12.94
N LYS A 188 17.32 0.11 -12.14
CA LYS A 188 16.14 -0.75 -12.12
C LYS A 188 16.48 -2.23 -11.83
N VAL A 189 17.40 -2.46 -10.89
CA VAL A 189 17.86 -3.78 -10.48
C VAL A 189 17.87 -3.93 -8.95
N ILE A 190 17.87 -5.17 -8.48
CA ILE A 190 18.20 -5.47 -7.09
C ILE A 190 19.72 -5.50 -6.92
N ILE A 191 20.23 -4.72 -5.99
CA ILE A 191 21.67 -4.51 -5.78
C ILE A 191 22.34 -5.84 -5.42
N ASN A 192 23.37 -6.20 -6.18
CA ASN A 192 24.16 -7.42 -6.00
C ASN A 192 23.35 -8.73 -6.00
N ASP A 193 22.20 -8.74 -6.67
CA ASP A 193 21.32 -9.90 -6.72
C ASP A 193 20.70 -10.06 -8.12
N ALA A 194 21.39 -10.82 -8.97
CA ALA A 194 20.97 -11.07 -10.35
C ALA A 194 19.71 -11.96 -10.41
N GLU A 195 19.56 -12.91 -9.48
CA GLU A 195 18.37 -13.76 -9.39
C GLU A 195 17.13 -12.92 -9.08
N ALA A 196 17.18 -12.11 -8.01
CA ALA A 196 16.09 -11.23 -7.66
C ALA A 196 15.78 -10.20 -8.76
N SER A 197 16.82 -9.66 -9.41
CA SER A 197 16.65 -8.74 -10.54
C SER A 197 15.92 -9.37 -11.72
N SER A 198 16.16 -10.65 -12.00
CA SER A 198 15.46 -11.38 -13.07
C SER A 198 13.96 -11.55 -12.80
N LEU A 199 13.54 -11.54 -11.53
CA LEU A 199 12.15 -11.67 -11.10
C LEU A 199 11.37 -10.35 -11.08
N LEU A 200 12.01 -9.22 -11.36
CA LEU A 200 11.32 -7.92 -11.49
C LEU A 200 10.49 -7.82 -12.77
N LYS A 201 10.65 -8.76 -13.69
CA LYS A 201 9.89 -8.83 -14.94
C LYS A 201 9.14 -10.14 -15.02
N ASN A 202 7.84 -10.06 -15.34
CA ASN A 202 7.07 -11.25 -15.64
C ASN A 202 7.42 -11.80 -17.03
N THR A 203 7.41 -13.11 -17.16
CA THR A 203 7.47 -13.75 -18.46
C THR A 203 6.14 -13.56 -19.19
N TYR A 204 6.19 -12.94 -20.35
CA TYR A 204 5.00 -12.73 -21.17
C TYR A 204 4.63 -14.01 -21.92
N ARG A 205 3.34 -14.32 -21.95
CA ARG A 205 2.81 -15.42 -22.76
C ARG A 205 2.79 -14.99 -24.23
N GLY A 206 3.36 -15.81 -25.10
CA GLY A 206 3.32 -15.57 -26.55
C GLY A 206 1.89 -15.38 -27.09
N PRO A 207 1.69 -14.50 -28.09
CA PRO A 207 2.73 -13.76 -28.82
C PRO A 207 3.20 -12.43 -28.17
N TRP A 208 2.74 -12.13 -26.95
CA TRP A 208 2.99 -10.85 -26.27
C TRP A 208 4.44 -10.74 -25.79
N LYS A 209 5.00 -9.54 -25.92
CA LYS A 209 6.34 -9.19 -25.42
C LYS A 209 6.26 -8.04 -24.45
N HIS A 210 7.23 -7.96 -23.56
CA HIS A 210 7.31 -6.82 -22.65
C HIS A 210 7.47 -5.51 -23.45
N PRO A 211 6.73 -4.42 -23.14
CA PRO A 211 6.79 -3.18 -23.92
C PRO A 211 8.21 -2.63 -24.13
N PHE A 212 9.09 -2.78 -23.13
CA PHE A 212 10.50 -2.33 -23.24
C PHE A 212 11.42 -3.27 -24.05
N GLU A 213 10.93 -4.41 -24.51
CA GLU A 213 11.68 -5.26 -25.44
C GLU A 213 11.45 -4.88 -26.91
N SER A 214 10.55 -3.92 -27.12
CA SER A 214 10.15 -3.46 -28.46
C SER A 214 10.66 -2.04 -28.77
N ILE A 215 11.43 -1.44 -27.86
CA ILE A 215 12.13 -0.18 -28.00
C ILE A 215 13.64 -0.45 -27.99
#